data_b086a460383e35f630cb6c0486a7a255
#
_entry.id   b086a460383e35f630cb6c0486a7a255
#
_cell.length_a   1.000
_cell.length_b   1.000
_cell.length_c   1.000
_cell.angle_alpha   90.00
_cell.angle_beta   90.00
_cell.angle_gamma   90.00
#
_symmetry.space_group_name_H-M   'P 1'
#
loop_
_entity.id
_entity.type
_entity.pdbx_description
1 polymer ?
#
loop_
_entity_poly.entity_id
_entity_poly.type
_entity_poly.pdbx_seq_one_letter_code
_entity_poly.pdbx_strand_id
1 'polypeptide(L)'
;MSMLLAGCATTNQRYQSKLELIKERDELICGVSGKIPGFSFLKGDGSYQGIDVDVCKAFAAAFIGDSEKVQYRTLTAAERFTAIRTGEIDLLSRNTTFNLSRDSLKGNGLTFAPVVFHDGQGLMVKKESGYKRINDLANQAICVGSGTTTEQNINDAFESRSIDYTPIKYQDLNQVVAGYLQGRCAAMTSDRSQLAAARSSFRDPKDHIILEDVLSKEPLAPASIGGDQMLSDAMRWVVFSLIAAEEKGITKKNIKDKLQLAIDNPQLKSLRRFLGIEGDLGEKLGLEKGFVVDVITATGNYGE
;
A
#
# COMPACT_ATOMS: atom_id res chain seq x y z
N MET A 1 14.79 -65.40 0.03
CA MET A 1 14.98 -64.16 -0.76
C MET A 1 13.80 -63.26 -0.46
N SER A 2 13.91 -62.45 0.63
CA SER A 2 12.81 -61.57 1.11
C SER A 2 12.99 -60.20 0.49
N MET A 3 12.07 -59.82 -0.36
CA MET A 3 11.98 -58.46 -0.90
C MET A 3 11.38 -57.50 0.14
N LEU A 4 12.19 -56.58 0.64
CA LEU A 4 11.74 -55.47 1.43
C LEU A 4 11.13 -54.42 0.47
N LEU A 5 9.81 -54.25 0.50
CA LEU A 5 9.11 -53.13 -0.13
C LEU A 5 9.34 -51.90 0.74
N ALA A 6 10.24 -51.01 0.28
CA ALA A 6 10.37 -49.66 0.83
C ALA A 6 9.16 -48.84 0.36
N GLY A 7 8.19 -48.64 1.24
CA GLY A 7 7.09 -47.73 1.03
C GLY A 7 7.62 -46.30 1.01
N CYS A 8 7.57 -45.62 -0.15
CA CYS A 8 7.70 -44.16 -0.22
C CYS A 8 6.52 -43.52 0.51
N ALA A 9 6.77 -43.08 1.72
CA ALA A 9 5.87 -42.15 2.39
C ALA A 9 5.93 -40.81 1.64
N THR A 10 4.98 -40.55 0.76
CA THR A 10 4.74 -39.21 0.23
C THR A 10 4.29 -38.35 1.40
N THR A 11 5.22 -37.61 1.99
CA THR A 11 4.88 -36.50 2.87
C THR A 11 4.11 -35.50 2.01
N ASN A 12 2.77 -35.49 2.13
CA ASN A 12 1.94 -34.39 1.69
C ASN A 12 2.42 -33.16 2.46
N GLN A 13 3.38 -32.42 1.91
CA GLN A 13 3.72 -31.09 2.40
C GLN A 13 2.47 -30.23 2.21
N ARG A 14 1.68 -30.07 3.29
CA ARG A 14 0.53 -29.20 3.30
C ARG A 14 1.06 -27.81 2.97
N TYR A 15 0.55 -27.20 1.90
CA TYR A 15 0.84 -25.79 1.60
C TYR A 15 0.38 -24.97 2.80
N GLN A 16 1.32 -24.41 3.54
CA GLN A 16 1.03 -23.56 4.69
C GLN A 16 0.82 -22.13 4.17
N SER A 17 -0.31 -21.53 4.53
CA SER A 17 -0.60 -20.15 4.18
C SER A 17 0.38 -19.19 4.84
N LYS A 18 0.73 -18.12 4.16
CA LYS A 18 1.54 -17.04 4.72
C LYS A 18 0.86 -16.41 5.95
N LEU A 19 -0.48 -16.39 5.99
CA LEU A 19 -1.22 -15.95 7.17
C LEU A 19 -0.92 -16.82 8.39
N GLU A 20 -0.85 -18.15 8.22
CA GLU A 20 -0.46 -19.06 9.30
C GLU A 20 0.98 -18.81 9.76
N LEU A 21 1.91 -18.62 8.84
CA LEU A 21 3.30 -18.29 9.15
C LEU A 21 3.46 -16.97 9.91
N ILE A 22 2.68 -15.94 9.55
CA ILE A 22 2.64 -14.65 10.27
C ILE A 22 2.18 -14.87 11.71
N LYS A 23 1.11 -15.66 11.91
CA LYS A 23 0.58 -15.98 13.23
C LYS A 23 1.57 -16.78 14.07
N GLU A 24 2.20 -17.81 13.49
CA GLU A 24 3.20 -18.64 14.18
C GLU A 24 4.44 -17.81 14.60
N ARG A 25 4.87 -16.88 13.75
CA ARG A 25 5.99 -15.98 14.04
C ARG A 25 5.61 -14.91 15.04
N ASP A 26 4.33 -14.63 15.19
CA ASP A 26 3.76 -13.56 16.04
C ASP A 26 4.26 -12.15 15.65
N GLU A 27 4.52 -11.94 14.37
CA GLU A 27 4.99 -10.68 13.80
C GLU A 27 4.65 -10.57 12.32
N LEU A 28 4.23 -9.37 11.87
CA LEU A 28 4.00 -9.03 10.47
C LEU A 28 5.19 -8.26 9.90
N ILE A 29 5.81 -8.74 8.82
CA ILE A 29 6.87 -8.01 8.11
C ILE A 29 6.23 -7.23 6.95
N CYS A 30 6.16 -5.90 7.11
CA CYS A 30 5.49 -5.02 6.15
C CYS A 30 6.49 -4.15 5.38
N GLY A 31 6.49 -4.25 4.04
CA GLY A 31 7.29 -3.43 3.15
C GLY A 31 6.67 -2.05 2.96
N VAL A 32 7.44 -0.99 3.28
CA VAL A 32 7.01 0.41 3.19
C VAL A 32 8.07 1.26 2.48
N SER A 33 7.76 2.53 2.16
CA SER A 33 8.76 3.45 1.60
C SER A 33 9.67 4.07 2.68
N GLY A 34 9.11 4.47 3.80
CA GLY A 34 9.79 5.22 4.84
C GLY A 34 10.16 6.66 4.48
N LYS A 35 9.88 7.10 3.23
CA LYS A 35 10.35 8.39 2.69
C LYS A 35 9.23 9.26 2.10
N ILE A 36 7.97 8.83 2.17
CA ILE A 36 6.84 9.51 1.54
C ILE A 36 5.90 10.03 2.63
N PRO A 37 5.92 11.35 2.91
CA PRO A 37 4.99 11.96 3.85
C PRO A 37 3.52 11.67 3.47
N GLY A 38 2.69 11.39 4.48
CA GLY A 38 1.29 11.00 4.29
C GLY A 38 1.07 9.51 3.97
N PHE A 39 2.03 8.80 3.37
CA PHE A 39 1.95 7.36 3.06
C PHE A 39 2.76 6.52 4.04
N SER A 40 4.08 6.60 3.98
CA SER A 40 4.97 6.00 4.97
C SER A 40 6.19 6.88 5.15
N PHE A 41 6.32 7.45 6.33
CA PHE A 41 7.39 8.37 6.67
C PHE A 41 8.04 7.97 7.99
N LEU A 42 9.35 7.74 7.97
CA LEU A 42 10.15 7.47 9.15
C LEU A 42 10.51 8.80 9.83
N LYS A 43 10.02 8.99 11.06
CA LYS A 43 10.32 10.18 11.87
C LYS A 43 11.69 10.07 12.53
N GLY A 44 12.17 11.20 13.04
CA GLY A 44 13.46 11.27 13.75
C GLY A 44 13.52 10.46 15.06
N ASP A 45 12.37 10.11 15.64
CA ASP A 45 12.24 9.25 16.83
C ASP A 45 12.23 7.74 16.48
N GLY A 46 12.36 7.38 15.19
CA GLY A 46 12.33 6.00 14.72
C GLY A 46 10.93 5.44 14.46
N SER A 47 9.87 6.18 14.77
CA SER A 47 8.50 5.74 14.49
C SER A 47 8.10 6.01 13.03
N TYR A 48 7.20 5.17 12.49
CA TYR A 48 6.61 5.35 11.18
C TYR A 48 5.21 5.96 11.28
N GLN A 49 4.80 6.73 10.27
CA GLN A 49 3.46 7.30 10.18
C GLN A 49 2.97 7.38 8.74
N GLY A 50 1.64 7.37 8.54
CA GLY A 50 0.93 7.55 7.28
C GLY A 50 0.05 6.36 6.92
N ILE A 51 -0.77 6.52 5.87
CA ILE A 51 -1.80 5.53 5.49
C ILE A 51 -1.24 4.13 5.23
N ASP A 52 -0.07 4.02 4.57
CA ASP A 52 0.58 2.73 4.34
C ASP A 52 0.95 2.03 5.66
N VAL A 53 1.36 2.82 6.67
CA VAL A 53 1.73 2.34 8.01
C VAL A 53 0.50 1.89 8.79
N ASP A 54 -0.57 2.70 8.75
CA ASP A 54 -1.82 2.39 9.45
C ASP A 54 -2.49 1.14 8.85
N VAL A 55 -2.39 0.95 7.54
CA VAL A 55 -2.83 -0.28 6.87
C VAL A 55 -2.01 -1.50 7.34
N CYS A 56 -0.68 -1.40 7.51
CA CYS A 56 0.11 -2.49 8.10
C CYS A 56 -0.33 -2.79 9.54
N LYS A 57 -0.59 -1.76 10.35
CA LYS A 57 -1.10 -1.90 11.72
C LYS A 57 -2.47 -2.55 11.76
N ALA A 58 -3.37 -2.19 10.84
CA ALA A 58 -4.68 -2.81 10.70
C ALA A 58 -4.57 -4.31 10.39
N PHE A 59 -3.66 -4.70 9.49
CA PHE A 59 -3.39 -6.12 9.21
C PHE A 59 -2.80 -6.86 10.41
N ALA A 60 -1.84 -6.28 11.13
CA ALA A 60 -1.27 -6.91 12.33
C ALA A 60 -2.34 -7.07 13.43
N ALA A 61 -3.16 -6.06 13.66
CA ALA A 61 -4.29 -6.16 14.59
C ALA A 61 -5.25 -7.28 14.21
N ALA A 62 -5.57 -7.43 12.92
CA ALA A 62 -6.45 -8.48 12.43
C ALA A 62 -5.84 -9.89 12.51
N PHE A 63 -4.56 -10.04 12.18
CA PHE A 63 -3.90 -11.34 12.04
C PHE A 63 -3.37 -11.88 13.36
N ILE A 64 -2.90 -10.99 14.25
CA ILE A 64 -2.16 -11.33 15.47
C ILE A 64 -2.86 -10.79 16.73
N GLY A 65 -3.83 -9.87 16.57
CA GLY A 65 -4.49 -9.20 17.69
C GLY A 65 -3.70 -8.04 18.30
N ASP A 66 -2.56 -7.65 17.68
CA ASP A 66 -1.70 -6.58 18.18
C ASP A 66 -1.12 -5.75 17.03
N SER A 67 -1.52 -4.48 16.95
CA SER A 67 -1.09 -3.54 15.92
C SER A 67 0.38 -3.13 15.99
N GLU A 68 1.04 -3.33 17.14
CA GLU A 68 2.44 -2.95 17.31
C GLU A 68 3.41 -4.07 16.88
N LYS A 69 2.91 -5.27 16.60
CA LYS A 69 3.69 -6.40 16.10
C LYS A 69 3.95 -6.31 14.60
N VAL A 70 4.50 -5.19 14.16
CA VAL A 70 4.88 -4.91 12.78
C VAL A 70 6.36 -4.61 12.68
N GLN A 71 7.08 -5.43 11.93
CA GLN A 71 8.42 -5.11 11.47
C GLN A 71 8.35 -4.37 10.13
N TYR A 72 8.77 -3.11 10.09
CA TYR A 72 8.80 -2.35 8.85
C TYR A 72 10.10 -2.58 8.09
N ARG A 73 9.99 -2.88 6.78
CA ARG A 73 11.12 -2.98 5.85
C ARG A 73 11.03 -1.83 4.85
N THR A 74 12.00 -0.93 4.93
CA THR A 74 12.09 0.20 3.98
C THR A 74 12.65 -0.28 2.65
N LEU A 75 11.89 -0.08 1.57
CA LEU A 75 12.22 -0.57 0.22
C LEU A 75 12.15 0.56 -0.80
N THR A 76 13.05 0.52 -1.77
CA THR A 76 12.93 1.35 -2.99
C THR A 76 11.80 0.84 -3.90
N ALA A 77 11.43 1.61 -4.91
CA ALA A 77 10.44 1.18 -5.89
C ALA A 77 10.91 -0.04 -6.71
N ALA A 78 12.21 -0.16 -6.95
CA ALA A 78 12.79 -1.27 -7.72
C ALA A 78 12.86 -2.57 -6.90
N GLU A 79 13.13 -2.49 -5.60
CA GLU A 79 13.35 -3.66 -4.73
C GLU A 79 12.05 -4.33 -4.27
N ARG A 80 10.95 -3.56 -4.13
CA ARG A 80 9.71 -4.02 -3.48
C ARG A 80 9.12 -5.32 -4.02
N PHE A 81 9.17 -5.52 -5.36
CA PHE A 81 8.60 -6.72 -5.99
C PHE A 81 9.50 -7.94 -5.82
N THR A 82 10.81 -7.74 -5.69
CA THR A 82 11.73 -8.84 -5.36
C THR A 82 11.56 -9.23 -3.90
N ALA A 83 11.53 -8.26 -2.98
CA ALA A 83 11.36 -8.51 -1.56
C ALA A 83 10.10 -9.34 -1.23
N ILE A 84 8.96 -9.05 -1.88
CA ILE A 84 7.74 -9.82 -1.64
C ILE A 84 7.80 -11.22 -2.27
N ARG A 85 8.40 -11.37 -3.46
CA ARG A 85 8.54 -12.68 -4.11
C ARG A 85 9.51 -13.61 -3.40
N THR A 86 10.58 -13.06 -2.80
CA THR A 86 11.56 -13.87 -2.03
C THR A 86 11.10 -14.16 -0.61
N GLY A 87 9.99 -13.55 -0.16
CA GLY A 87 9.49 -13.71 1.20
C GLY A 87 10.24 -12.88 2.25
N GLU A 88 11.05 -11.90 1.83
CA GLU A 88 11.68 -10.93 2.74
C GLU A 88 10.63 -10.10 3.47
N ILE A 89 9.49 -9.85 2.85
CA ILE A 89 8.31 -9.23 3.43
C ILE A 89 7.09 -10.12 3.22
N ASP A 90 6.10 -10.00 4.11
CA ASP A 90 4.82 -10.69 4.00
C ASP A 90 3.82 -9.90 3.16
N LEU A 91 3.77 -8.59 3.40
CA LEU A 91 2.89 -7.64 2.75
C LEU A 91 3.67 -6.43 2.25
N LEU A 92 3.17 -5.84 1.17
CA LEU A 92 3.66 -4.60 0.61
C LEU A 92 2.57 -3.52 0.76
N SER A 93 2.76 -2.56 1.65
CA SER A 93 1.96 -1.34 1.76
C SER A 93 2.87 -0.15 1.49
N ARG A 94 2.99 0.22 0.20
CA ARG A 94 4.01 1.17 -0.27
C ARG A 94 3.50 1.92 -1.50
N ASN A 95 2.40 2.66 -1.33
CA ASN A 95 1.80 3.42 -2.44
C ASN A 95 1.93 2.70 -3.79
N THR A 96 1.52 1.45 -3.82
CA THR A 96 1.71 0.57 -4.98
C THR A 96 0.47 0.55 -5.86
N THR A 97 0.60 1.02 -7.09
CA THR A 97 -0.49 1.03 -8.08
C THR A 97 -0.91 -0.40 -8.42
N PHE A 98 -2.17 -0.68 -8.24
CA PHE A 98 -2.82 -1.90 -8.69
C PHE A 98 -3.04 -1.84 -10.20
N ASN A 99 -2.33 -2.66 -10.95
CA ASN A 99 -2.47 -2.78 -12.39
C ASN A 99 -2.22 -4.22 -12.88
N LEU A 100 -2.61 -4.48 -14.14
CA LEU A 100 -2.57 -5.81 -14.73
C LEU A 100 -1.16 -6.43 -14.71
N SER A 101 -0.11 -5.66 -14.99
CA SER A 101 1.26 -6.18 -15.04
C SER A 101 1.78 -6.64 -13.68
N ARG A 102 1.27 -6.05 -12.60
CA ARG A 102 1.64 -6.39 -11.22
C ARG A 102 0.81 -7.54 -10.67
N ASP A 103 -0.49 -7.57 -10.98
CA ASP A 103 -1.44 -8.57 -10.51
C ASP A 103 -1.34 -9.91 -11.25
N SER A 104 -0.99 -9.88 -12.54
CA SER A 104 -0.95 -11.11 -13.34
C SER A 104 0.19 -12.06 -12.94
N LEU A 105 -0.09 -13.37 -12.97
CA LEU A 105 0.89 -14.43 -12.65
C LEU A 105 2.16 -14.37 -13.50
N LYS A 106 2.06 -13.97 -14.77
CA LYS A 106 3.20 -13.82 -15.68
C LYS A 106 3.88 -12.45 -15.56
N GLY A 107 3.28 -11.53 -14.82
CA GLY A 107 3.87 -10.25 -14.45
C GLY A 107 4.61 -10.35 -13.12
N ASN A 108 4.26 -9.52 -12.15
CA ASN A 108 4.86 -9.60 -10.81
C ASN A 108 4.23 -10.69 -9.91
N GLY A 109 3.10 -11.26 -10.30
CA GLY A 109 2.44 -12.35 -9.57
C GLY A 109 1.93 -11.95 -8.19
N LEU A 110 1.46 -10.71 -8.05
CA LEU A 110 0.91 -10.21 -6.79
C LEU A 110 -0.60 -10.45 -6.72
N THR A 111 -1.12 -10.38 -5.51
CA THR A 111 -2.56 -10.23 -5.25
C THR A 111 -2.76 -8.97 -4.44
N PHE A 112 -3.70 -8.13 -4.89
CA PHE A 112 -3.99 -6.85 -4.25
C PHE A 112 -5.22 -6.92 -3.34
N ALA A 113 -5.15 -6.25 -2.19
CA ALA A 113 -6.31 -5.87 -1.39
C ALA A 113 -7.10 -4.77 -2.13
N PRO A 114 -8.29 -4.36 -1.64
CA PRO A 114 -9.00 -3.20 -2.18
C PRO A 114 -8.14 -1.95 -2.19
N VAL A 115 -8.43 -1.06 -3.15
CA VAL A 115 -7.75 0.23 -3.28
C VAL A 115 -7.98 1.06 -2.02
N VAL A 116 -6.89 1.55 -1.43
CA VAL A 116 -6.93 2.39 -0.22
C VAL A 116 -6.71 3.87 -0.54
N PHE A 117 -6.27 4.20 -1.75
CA PHE A 117 -6.11 5.60 -2.17
C PHE A 117 -6.17 5.70 -3.69
N HIS A 118 -7.00 6.60 -4.22
CA HIS A 118 -7.06 6.91 -5.65
C HIS A 118 -6.22 8.14 -5.93
N ASP A 119 -5.14 7.94 -6.69
CA ASP A 119 -4.22 8.99 -7.12
C ASP A 119 -4.19 9.13 -8.64
N GLY A 120 -3.33 9.99 -9.12
CA GLY A 120 -3.01 10.18 -10.53
C GLY A 120 -1.60 10.75 -10.68
N GLN A 121 -0.93 10.43 -11.78
CA GLN A 121 0.38 10.97 -12.07
C GLN A 121 0.30 12.42 -12.52
N GLY A 122 1.22 13.26 -12.03
CA GLY A 122 1.36 14.65 -12.40
C GLY A 122 2.81 15.06 -12.72
N LEU A 123 2.93 16.33 -13.04
CA LEU A 123 4.21 17.00 -13.28
C LEU A 123 4.31 18.21 -12.38
N MET A 124 5.47 18.45 -11.77
CA MET A 124 5.77 19.67 -11.02
C MET A 124 6.90 20.42 -11.69
N VAL A 125 6.73 21.74 -11.82
CA VAL A 125 7.65 22.68 -12.45
C VAL A 125 7.90 23.88 -11.56
N LYS A 126 8.98 24.61 -11.77
CA LYS A 126 9.17 25.92 -11.16
C LYS A 126 8.22 26.93 -11.79
N LYS A 127 7.62 27.79 -10.97
CA LYS A 127 6.70 28.85 -11.43
C LYS A 127 7.36 29.81 -12.41
N GLU A 128 8.60 30.15 -12.16
CA GLU A 128 9.42 31.04 -13.02
C GLU A 128 9.64 30.48 -14.42
N SER A 129 9.55 29.16 -14.65
CA SER A 129 9.71 28.54 -15.97
C SER A 129 8.61 28.93 -16.97
N GLY A 130 7.44 29.35 -16.46
CA GLY A 130 6.28 29.67 -17.27
C GLY A 130 5.56 28.47 -17.89
N TYR A 131 6.03 27.23 -17.67
CA TYR A 131 5.39 26.01 -18.17
C TYR A 131 4.00 25.83 -17.54
N LYS A 132 3.01 25.50 -18.36
CA LYS A 132 1.61 25.32 -17.95
C LYS A 132 1.05 23.95 -18.27
N ARG A 133 1.60 23.28 -19.28
CA ARG A 133 1.13 21.99 -19.80
C ARG A 133 2.30 21.09 -20.16
N ILE A 134 2.05 19.79 -20.28
CA ILE A 134 3.03 18.79 -20.71
C ILE A 134 3.73 19.18 -22.02
N ASN A 135 3.02 19.79 -22.98
CA ASN A 135 3.59 20.17 -24.26
C ASN A 135 4.69 21.24 -24.13
N ASP A 136 4.67 22.06 -23.10
CA ASP A 136 5.70 23.08 -22.84
C ASP A 136 7.03 22.46 -22.42
N LEU A 137 7.01 21.17 -22.06
CA LEU A 137 8.20 20.41 -21.65
C LEU A 137 8.91 19.69 -22.79
N ALA A 138 8.61 20.05 -24.06
CA ALA A 138 9.29 19.51 -25.22
C ALA A 138 10.83 19.75 -25.11
N ASN A 139 11.60 18.69 -25.38
CA ASN A 139 13.06 18.65 -25.28
C ASN A 139 13.64 18.96 -23.89
N GLN A 140 12.82 18.93 -22.84
CA GLN A 140 13.28 19.19 -21.48
C GLN A 140 13.72 17.90 -20.77
N ALA A 141 14.61 18.05 -19.78
CA ALA A 141 14.94 16.99 -18.86
C ALA A 141 13.85 16.85 -17.77
N ILE A 142 13.39 15.63 -17.50
CA ILE A 142 12.37 15.32 -16.49
C ILE A 142 12.90 14.29 -15.50
N CYS A 143 12.90 14.64 -14.22
CA CYS A 143 13.29 13.73 -13.14
C CYS A 143 12.16 12.74 -12.82
N VAL A 144 12.49 11.46 -12.74
CA VAL A 144 11.53 10.37 -12.49
C VAL A 144 12.15 9.26 -11.65
N GLY A 145 11.33 8.58 -10.84
CA GLY A 145 11.75 7.40 -10.07
C GLY A 145 11.76 6.13 -10.91
N SER A 146 12.86 5.36 -10.87
CA SER A 146 13.00 4.09 -11.58
C SER A 146 12.10 2.98 -11.01
N GLY A 147 11.63 2.06 -11.86
CA GLY A 147 10.81 0.90 -11.46
C GLY A 147 9.40 1.28 -11.04
N THR A 148 8.89 2.41 -11.53
CA THR A 148 7.56 2.93 -11.20
C THR A 148 6.63 2.92 -12.42
N THR A 149 5.31 2.96 -12.19
CA THR A 149 4.33 3.26 -13.23
C THR A 149 4.55 4.65 -13.82
N THR A 150 5.01 5.59 -13.00
CA THR A 150 5.30 6.97 -13.44
C THR A 150 6.40 7.03 -14.49
N GLU A 151 7.40 6.14 -14.43
CA GLU A 151 8.44 6.02 -15.46
C GLU A 151 7.85 5.54 -16.81
N GLN A 152 6.93 4.58 -16.77
CA GLN A 152 6.27 4.07 -17.98
C GLN A 152 5.30 5.09 -18.55
N ASN A 153 4.41 5.61 -17.72
CA ASN A 153 3.36 6.53 -18.14
C ASN A 153 3.91 7.85 -18.71
N ILE A 154 5.06 8.35 -18.20
CA ILE A 154 5.66 9.57 -18.77
C ILE A 154 6.14 9.32 -20.19
N ASN A 155 6.74 8.17 -20.47
CA ASN A 155 7.14 7.78 -21.83
C ASN A 155 5.92 7.75 -22.76
N ASP A 156 4.87 7.00 -22.36
CA ASP A 156 3.65 6.87 -23.16
C ASP A 156 2.97 8.22 -23.39
N ALA A 157 2.96 9.10 -22.38
CA ALA A 157 2.36 10.43 -22.47
C ALA A 157 3.10 11.36 -23.45
N PHE A 158 4.40 11.28 -23.52
CA PHE A 158 5.22 12.08 -24.45
C PHE A 158 5.20 11.48 -25.86
N GLU A 159 5.34 10.16 -25.98
CA GLU A 159 5.28 9.45 -27.27
C GLU A 159 3.94 9.67 -27.98
N SER A 160 2.81 9.53 -27.25
CA SER A 160 1.47 9.74 -27.81
C SER A 160 1.22 11.17 -28.33
N ARG A 161 2.05 12.14 -27.90
CA ARG A 161 2.01 13.55 -28.34
C ARG A 161 3.10 13.89 -29.36
N SER A 162 3.94 12.91 -29.71
CA SER A 162 5.13 13.12 -30.55
C SER A 162 6.05 14.23 -30.01
N ILE A 163 6.29 14.19 -28.69
CA ILE A 163 7.13 15.16 -27.97
C ILE A 163 8.36 14.43 -27.45
N ASP A 164 9.54 14.93 -27.79
CA ASP A 164 10.80 14.44 -27.25
C ASP A 164 11.07 15.03 -25.86
N TYR A 165 11.67 14.23 -24.97
CA TYR A 165 12.15 14.65 -23.66
C TYR A 165 13.33 13.80 -23.22
N THR A 166 14.03 14.18 -22.15
CA THR A 166 15.15 13.43 -21.59
C THR A 166 14.78 12.95 -20.18
N PRO A 167 14.56 11.64 -19.95
CA PRO A 167 14.30 11.12 -18.60
C PRO A 167 15.61 11.09 -17.78
N ILE A 168 15.61 11.70 -16.60
CA ILE A 168 16.67 11.56 -15.60
C ILE A 168 16.13 10.68 -14.46
N LYS A 169 16.66 9.44 -14.37
CA LYS A 169 16.15 8.39 -13.49
C LYS A 169 16.86 8.37 -12.16
N TYR A 170 16.10 8.24 -11.07
CA TYR A 170 16.59 8.16 -9.70
C TYR A 170 15.99 6.96 -8.97
N GLN A 171 16.64 6.49 -7.89
CA GLN A 171 16.21 5.31 -7.15
C GLN A 171 15.02 5.58 -6.22
N ASP A 172 14.86 6.80 -5.73
CA ASP A 172 13.78 7.17 -4.80
C ASP A 172 13.33 8.63 -4.99
N LEU A 173 12.18 8.95 -4.38
CA LEU A 173 11.55 10.27 -4.49
C LEU A 173 12.45 11.40 -3.95
N ASN A 174 13.23 11.17 -2.88
CA ASN A 174 14.09 12.22 -2.32
C ASN A 174 15.19 12.61 -3.30
N GLN A 175 15.73 11.63 -4.04
CA GLN A 175 16.71 11.90 -5.10
C GLN A 175 16.07 12.61 -6.32
N VAL A 176 14.83 12.23 -6.69
CA VAL A 176 14.06 12.95 -7.73
C VAL A 176 13.89 14.42 -7.34
N VAL A 177 13.45 14.66 -6.10
CA VAL A 177 13.27 16.01 -5.54
C VAL A 177 14.59 16.78 -5.52
N ALA A 178 15.67 16.16 -5.05
CA ALA A 178 17.00 16.80 -5.00
C ALA A 178 17.50 17.18 -6.41
N GLY A 179 17.35 16.27 -7.38
CA GLY A 179 17.73 16.55 -8.78
C GLY A 179 16.94 17.71 -9.37
N TYR A 180 15.64 17.76 -9.12
CA TYR A 180 14.76 18.85 -9.56
C TYR A 180 15.13 20.18 -8.90
N LEU A 181 15.30 20.22 -7.57
CA LEU A 181 15.66 21.46 -6.86
C LEU A 181 17.03 21.99 -7.26
N GLN A 182 17.98 21.10 -7.57
CA GLN A 182 19.33 21.47 -8.11
C GLN A 182 19.30 21.95 -9.56
N GLY A 183 18.13 21.95 -10.22
CA GLY A 183 18.00 22.40 -11.61
C GLY A 183 18.51 21.40 -12.65
N ARG A 184 18.73 20.12 -12.28
CA ARG A 184 19.12 19.08 -13.24
C ARG A 184 17.97 18.70 -14.19
N CYS A 185 16.73 18.97 -13.77
CA CYS A 185 15.52 18.72 -14.53
C CYS A 185 14.64 19.96 -14.52
N ALA A 186 14.01 20.25 -15.65
CA ALA A 186 13.01 21.32 -15.78
C ALA A 186 11.70 20.97 -15.05
N ALA A 187 11.40 19.68 -14.96
CA ALA A 187 10.25 19.15 -14.26
C ALA A 187 10.60 17.89 -13.48
N MET A 188 9.76 17.55 -12.48
CA MET A 188 9.74 16.22 -11.89
C MET A 188 8.34 15.61 -12.01
N THR A 189 8.27 14.28 -12.12
CA THR A 189 7.02 13.53 -12.18
C THR A 189 6.93 12.50 -11.08
N SER A 190 5.74 12.38 -10.50
CA SER A 190 5.33 11.37 -9.51
C SER A 190 3.81 11.40 -9.38
N ASP A 191 3.25 10.62 -8.47
CA ASP A 191 1.85 10.74 -8.07
C ASP A 191 1.58 12.14 -7.53
N ARG A 192 0.42 12.71 -7.83
CA ARG A 192 0.07 14.09 -7.47
C ARG A 192 0.11 14.33 -5.96
N SER A 193 -0.33 13.34 -5.17
CA SER A 193 -0.23 13.39 -3.71
C SER A 193 1.21 13.49 -3.22
N GLN A 194 2.12 12.71 -3.83
CA GLN A 194 3.55 12.75 -3.52
C GLN A 194 4.20 14.07 -3.94
N LEU A 195 3.82 14.61 -5.11
CA LEU A 195 4.26 15.94 -5.54
C LEU A 195 3.78 17.02 -4.57
N ALA A 196 2.52 16.94 -4.10
CA ALA A 196 1.98 17.88 -3.12
C ALA A 196 2.70 17.79 -1.77
N ALA A 197 2.94 16.55 -1.28
CA ALA A 197 3.69 16.31 -0.05
C ALA A 197 5.14 16.82 -0.15
N ALA A 198 5.83 16.54 -1.25
CA ALA A 198 7.18 17.05 -1.48
C ALA A 198 7.20 18.60 -1.51
N ARG A 199 6.28 19.20 -2.26
CA ARG A 199 6.17 20.66 -2.36
C ARG A 199 5.95 21.31 -0.99
N SER A 200 5.13 20.72 -0.13
CA SER A 200 4.86 21.28 1.22
C SER A 200 6.11 21.37 2.10
N SER A 201 7.13 20.57 1.82
CA SER A 201 8.41 20.57 2.55
C SER A 201 9.49 21.47 1.95
N PHE A 202 9.23 22.11 0.80
CA PHE A 202 10.19 23.01 0.19
C PHE A 202 10.29 24.31 0.97
N ARG A 203 11.44 24.98 0.86
CA ARG A 203 11.66 26.29 1.48
C ARG A 203 10.62 27.31 1.01
N ASP A 204 10.35 27.33 -0.30
CA ASP A 204 9.43 28.26 -0.97
C ASP A 204 8.39 27.48 -1.79
N PRO A 205 7.37 26.87 -1.14
CA PRO A 205 6.41 25.99 -1.84
C PRO A 205 5.61 26.68 -2.96
N LYS A 206 5.44 28.01 -2.86
CA LYS A 206 4.68 28.83 -3.83
C LYS A 206 5.41 29.03 -5.15
N ASP A 207 6.71 28.74 -5.19
CA ASP A 207 7.53 28.84 -6.39
C ASP A 207 7.49 27.57 -7.25
N HIS A 208 6.71 26.58 -6.83
CA HIS A 208 6.52 25.31 -7.52
C HIS A 208 5.05 25.07 -7.82
N ILE A 209 4.77 24.65 -9.05
CA ILE A 209 3.42 24.40 -9.56
C ILE A 209 3.29 22.93 -9.96
N ILE A 210 2.25 22.27 -9.49
CA ILE A 210 1.82 20.98 -10.04
C ILE A 210 0.89 21.30 -11.20
N LEU A 211 1.26 20.87 -12.42
CA LEU A 211 0.49 21.12 -13.62
C LEU A 211 -0.89 20.47 -13.53
N GLU A 212 -1.85 20.99 -14.27
CA GLU A 212 -3.22 20.44 -14.28
C GLU A 212 -3.30 19.10 -15.02
N ASP A 213 -2.36 18.84 -15.94
CA ASP A 213 -2.29 17.57 -16.67
C ASP A 213 -2.22 16.38 -15.70
N VAL A 214 -3.13 15.42 -15.89
CA VAL A 214 -3.14 14.14 -15.22
C VAL A 214 -2.78 13.07 -16.24
N LEU A 215 -1.61 12.43 -16.06
CA LEU A 215 -1.04 11.53 -17.05
C LEU A 215 -1.60 10.11 -16.94
N SER A 216 -2.03 9.71 -15.74
CA SER A 216 -2.59 8.38 -15.47
C SER A 216 -3.51 8.41 -14.26
N LYS A 217 -4.24 7.30 -14.06
CA LYS A 217 -4.92 6.98 -12.80
C LYS A 217 -4.06 5.97 -12.04
N GLU A 218 -3.82 6.24 -10.78
CA GLU A 218 -2.99 5.43 -9.90
C GLU A 218 -3.84 4.91 -8.72
N PRO A 219 -4.55 3.78 -8.87
CA PRO A 219 -5.27 3.14 -7.78
C PRO A 219 -4.25 2.43 -6.88
N LEU A 220 -3.98 2.97 -5.69
CA LEU A 220 -2.99 2.47 -4.76
C LEU A 220 -3.60 1.44 -3.81
N ALA A 221 -2.97 0.28 -3.68
CA ALA A 221 -3.46 -0.80 -2.85
C ALA A 221 -2.31 -1.59 -2.19
N PRO A 222 -2.55 -2.16 -0.98
CA PRO A 222 -1.66 -3.14 -0.39
C PRO A 222 -1.64 -4.42 -1.22
N ALA A 223 -0.52 -5.12 -1.21
CA ALA A 223 -0.35 -6.36 -1.97
C ALA A 223 0.39 -7.45 -1.18
N SER A 224 0.10 -8.69 -1.52
CA SER A 224 0.84 -9.88 -1.09
C SER A 224 1.35 -10.66 -2.29
N ILE A 225 2.14 -11.71 -2.04
CA ILE A 225 2.44 -12.70 -3.08
C ILE A 225 1.14 -13.39 -3.51
N GLY A 226 0.97 -13.61 -4.82
CA GLY A 226 -0.19 -14.31 -5.36
C GLY A 226 -0.19 -15.80 -5.04
N GLY A 227 -1.39 -16.42 -5.11
CA GLY A 227 -1.57 -17.85 -4.90
C GLY A 227 -1.88 -18.26 -3.46
N ASP A 228 -1.86 -17.34 -2.50
CA ASP A 228 -2.31 -17.55 -1.13
C ASP A 228 -3.71 -16.97 -0.93
N GLN A 229 -4.73 -17.82 -1.11
CA GLN A 229 -6.12 -17.40 -1.03
C GLN A 229 -6.51 -16.95 0.37
N MET A 230 -6.01 -17.65 1.42
CA MET A 230 -6.34 -17.33 2.81
C MET A 230 -5.83 -15.92 3.18
N LEU A 231 -4.57 -15.63 2.88
CA LEU A 231 -4.01 -14.31 3.11
C LEU A 231 -4.72 -13.24 2.28
N SER A 232 -5.00 -13.51 0.99
CA SER A 232 -5.66 -12.57 0.10
C SER A 232 -7.06 -12.19 0.58
N ASP A 233 -7.84 -13.19 1.03
CA ASP A 233 -9.18 -12.95 1.56
C ASP A 233 -9.14 -12.20 2.89
N ALA A 234 -8.22 -12.55 3.78
CA ALA A 234 -8.03 -11.84 5.04
C ALA A 234 -7.68 -10.36 4.79
N MET A 235 -6.71 -10.07 3.91
CA MET A 235 -6.35 -8.68 3.55
C MET A 235 -7.53 -7.91 2.98
N ARG A 236 -8.28 -8.52 2.06
CA ARG A 236 -9.45 -7.90 1.43
C ARG A 236 -10.48 -7.49 2.46
N TRP A 237 -10.84 -8.39 3.35
CA TRP A 237 -11.89 -8.15 4.32
C TRP A 237 -11.45 -7.24 5.48
N VAL A 238 -10.16 -7.16 5.79
CA VAL A 238 -9.65 -6.13 6.71
C VAL A 238 -9.86 -4.74 6.11
N VAL A 239 -9.48 -4.50 4.85
CA VAL A 239 -9.70 -3.19 4.20
C VAL A 239 -11.19 -2.86 4.09
N PHE A 240 -12.03 -3.82 3.67
CA PHE A 240 -13.49 -3.62 3.62
C PHE A 240 -14.09 -3.37 5.00
N SER A 241 -13.53 -3.95 6.08
CA SER A 241 -14.02 -3.69 7.43
C SER A 241 -13.75 -2.25 7.89
N LEU A 242 -12.61 -1.66 7.49
CA LEU A 242 -12.31 -0.25 7.74
C LEU A 242 -13.36 0.67 7.07
N ILE A 243 -13.66 0.40 5.79
CA ILE A 243 -14.65 1.15 5.01
C ILE A 243 -16.07 0.98 5.59
N ALA A 244 -16.45 -0.27 5.91
CA ALA A 244 -17.76 -0.57 6.48
C ALA A 244 -17.93 0.03 7.89
N ALA A 245 -16.85 0.14 8.66
CA ALA A 245 -16.89 0.82 9.96
C ALA A 245 -17.17 2.31 9.80
N GLU A 246 -16.54 2.97 8.81
CA GLU A 246 -16.82 4.37 8.48
C GLU A 246 -18.31 4.57 8.11
N GLU A 247 -18.85 3.77 7.18
CA GLU A 247 -20.25 3.80 6.78
C GLU A 247 -21.22 3.62 7.96
N LYS A 248 -20.83 2.84 8.96
CA LYS A 248 -21.64 2.58 10.17
C LYS A 248 -21.41 3.60 11.29
N GLY A 249 -20.57 4.60 11.06
CA GLY A 249 -20.19 5.58 12.08
C GLY A 249 -19.49 4.94 13.29
N ILE A 250 -18.74 3.86 13.06
CA ILE A 250 -17.92 3.19 14.07
C ILE A 250 -16.51 3.76 13.97
N THR A 251 -15.99 4.26 15.09
CA THR A 251 -14.72 4.98 15.18
C THR A 251 -13.86 4.37 16.29
N LYS A 252 -12.56 4.67 16.27
CA LYS A 252 -11.66 4.33 17.39
C LYS A 252 -12.20 4.79 18.74
N LYS A 253 -12.85 5.97 18.75
CA LYS A 253 -13.40 6.55 19.97
C LYS A 253 -14.62 5.77 20.52
N ASN A 254 -15.50 5.26 19.63
CA ASN A 254 -16.78 4.69 20.04
C ASN A 254 -16.88 3.16 19.89
N ILE A 255 -15.86 2.47 19.42
CA ILE A 255 -15.90 1.01 19.16
C ILE A 255 -16.29 0.22 20.41
N LYS A 256 -15.80 0.60 21.58
CA LYS A 256 -16.12 -0.10 22.84
C LYS A 256 -17.60 0.05 23.21
N ASP A 257 -18.17 1.25 23.03
CA ASP A 257 -19.59 1.53 23.29
C ASP A 257 -20.47 0.79 22.27
N LYS A 258 -20.04 0.74 20.99
CA LYS A 258 -20.75 -0.01 19.94
C LYS A 258 -20.71 -1.52 20.18
N LEU A 259 -19.60 -2.05 20.70
CA LEU A 259 -19.49 -3.45 21.08
C LEU A 259 -20.44 -3.76 22.25
N GLN A 260 -20.43 -2.95 23.31
CA GLN A 260 -21.33 -3.15 24.45
C GLN A 260 -22.79 -3.02 24.02
N LEU A 261 -23.15 -2.01 23.24
CA LEU A 261 -24.48 -1.86 22.67
C LEU A 261 -24.93 -3.11 21.91
N ALA A 262 -24.05 -3.71 21.10
CA ALA A 262 -24.36 -4.91 20.34
C ALA A 262 -24.52 -6.18 21.23
N ILE A 263 -23.76 -6.25 22.33
CA ILE A 263 -23.91 -7.33 23.33
C ILE A 263 -25.28 -7.26 24.00
N ASP A 264 -25.67 -6.06 24.45
CA ASP A 264 -26.90 -5.83 25.21
C ASP A 264 -28.17 -5.91 24.36
N ASN A 265 -28.03 -5.82 23.04
CA ASN A 265 -29.19 -5.75 22.12
C ASN A 265 -29.14 -6.86 21.05
N PRO A 266 -29.70 -8.07 21.33
CA PRO A 266 -29.69 -9.17 20.38
C PRO A 266 -30.39 -8.90 19.03
N GLN A 267 -31.29 -7.93 18.97
CA GLN A 267 -31.99 -7.49 17.75
C GLN A 267 -31.08 -6.76 16.75
N LEU A 268 -29.93 -6.22 17.18
CA LEU A 268 -28.96 -5.54 16.31
C LEU A 268 -28.10 -6.53 15.52
N LYS A 269 -28.73 -7.49 14.84
CA LYS A 269 -28.07 -8.64 14.18
C LYS A 269 -26.96 -8.20 13.22
N SER A 270 -27.16 -7.13 12.43
CA SER A 270 -26.14 -6.65 11.50
C SER A 270 -24.87 -6.18 12.22
N LEU A 271 -25.04 -5.38 13.28
CA LEU A 271 -23.92 -4.89 14.09
C LEU A 271 -23.23 -6.04 14.84
N ARG A 272 -24.01 -6.97 15.39
CA ARG A 272 -23.50 -8.16 16.09
C ARG A 272 -22.63 -9.04 15.18
N ARG A 273 -23.07 -9.27 13.94
CA ARG A 273 -22.27 -10.02 12.94
C ARG A 273 -21.02 -9.26 12.55
N PHE A 274 -21.14 -7.95 12.33
CA PHE A 274 -19.99 -7.11 11.94
C PHE A 274 -18.90 -7.09 13.02
N LEU A 275 -19.29 -7.02 14.30
CA LEU A 275 -18.35 -7.01 15.44
C LEU A 275 -17.96 -8.42 15.93
N GLY A 276 -18.36 -9.47 15.23
CA GLY A 276 -18.00 -10.84 15.56
C GLY A 276 -18.66 -11.40 16.82
N ILE A 277 -19.76 -10.80 17.32
CA ILE A 277 -20.53 -11.34 18.46
C ILE A 277 -21.37 -12.52 17.99
N GLU A 278 -21.88 -12.49 16.77
CA GLU A 278 -22.72 -13.49 16.15
C GLU A 278 -22.11 -13.97 14.82
N GLY A 279 -22.13 -15.30 14.58
CA GLY A 279 -21.55 -15.91 13.38
C GLY A 279 -20.06 -16.25 13.55
N ASP A 280 -19.45 -16.72 12.47
CA ASP A 280 -18.09 -17.27 12.42
C ASP A 280 -17.29 -16.71 11.23
N LEU A 281 -17.63 -15.49 10.76
CA LEU A 281 -17.04 -14.94 9.53
C LEU A 281 -15.54 -14.66 9.67
N GLY A 282 -15.07 -14.21 10.83
CA GLY A 282 -13.66 -14.04 11.11
C GLY A 282 -12.90 -15.37 11.04
N GLU A 283 -13.43 -16.39 11.70
CA GLU A 283 -12.82 -17.73 11.73
C GLU A 283 -12.73 -18.37 10.33
N LYS A 284 -13.72 -18.13 9.46
CA LYS A 284 -13.70 -18.57 8.06
C LYS A 284 -12.61 -17.85 7.21
N LEU A 285 -12.15 -16.70 7.65
CA LEU A 285 -11.00 -15.98 7.05
C LEU A 285 -9.66 -16.41 7.68
N GLY A 286 -9.67 -17.32 8.64
CA GLY A 286 -8.49 -17.66 9.43
C GLY A 286 -8.12 -16.59 10.47
N LEU A 287 -9.04 -15.68 10.81
CA LEU A 287 -8.86 -14.61 11.79
C LEU A 287 -9.62 -14.90 13.08
N GLU A 288 -9.37 -14.11 14.12
CA GLU A 288 -10.21 -14.14 15.31
C GLU A 288 -11.63 -13.66 15.00
N LYS A 289 -12.61 -14.22 15.73
CA LYS A 289 -14.03 -13.91 15.51
C LYS A 289 -14.32 -12.41 15.56
N GLY A 290 -13.68 -11.71 16.49
CA GLY A 290 -13.85 -10.26 16.73
C GLY A 290 -12.79 -9.38 16.07
N PHE A 291 -12.04 -9.83 15.07
CA PHE A 291 -10.91 -9.11 14.46
C PHE A 291 -11.24 -7.66 14.09
N VAL A 292 -12.47 -7.35 13.70
CA VAL A 292 -12.91 -5.99 13.39
C VAL A 292 -12.77 -5.05 14.59
N VAL A 293 -13.07 -5.55 15.80
CA VAL A 293 -12.94 -4.77 17.04
C VAL A 293 -11.47 -4.42 17.27
N ASP A 294 -10.56 -5.37 17.07
CA ASP A 294 -9.12 -5.17 17.24
C ASP A 294 -8.59 -4.16 16.22
N VAL A 295 -8.96 -4.31 14.94
CA VAL A 295 -8.61 -3.39 13.86
C VAL A 295 -9.04 -1.96 14.17
N ILE A 296 -10.33 -1.75 14.49
CA ILE A 296 -10.86 -0.40 14.73
C ILE A 296 -10.32 0.20 16.03
N THR A 297 -10.06 -0.63 17.04
CA THR A 297 -9.41 -0.18 18.28
C THR A 297 -7.98 0.30 18.00
N ALA A 298 -7.26 -0.37 17.12
CA ALA A 298 -5.88 -0.04 16.77
C ALA A 298 -5.77 1.22 15.90
N THR A 299 -6.49 1.27 14.77
CA THR A 299 -6.28 2.27 13.71
C THR A 299 -7.46 3.23 13.51
N GLY A 300 -8.65 2.92 14.05
CA GLY A 300 -9.88 3.60 13.68
C GLY A 300 -10.48 3.03 12.40
N ASN A 301 -11.46 3.74 11.84
CA ASN A 301 -12.07 3.40 10.55
C ASN A 301 -11.28 4.00 9.39
N TYR A 302 -11.73 3.79 8.13
CA TYR A 302 -11.03 4.27 6.95
C TYR A 302 -10.87 5.80 6.92
N GLY A 303 -11.85 6.58 7.39
CA GLY A 303 -11.80 8.04 7.43
C GLY A 303 -10.87 8.61 8.52
N GLU A 304 -10.55 7.84 9.57
CA GLU A 304 -9.65 8.25 10.65
C GLU A 304 -8.18 8.05 10.28
#